data_1b5b81c892202edf99ca9f2ffdc2f221
#
_entry.id   1b5b81c892202edf99ca9f2ffdc2f221
#
_cell.length_a   1.000
_cell.length_b   1.000
_cell.length_c   1.000
_cell.angle_alpha   90.00
_cell.angle_beta   90.00
_cell.angle_gamma   90.00
#
_symmetry.space_group_name_H-M   'P 1'
#
loop_
_entity.id
_entity.type
_entity.pdbx_description
1 polymer ?
#
loop_
_entity_poly.entity_id
_entity_poly.type
_entity_poly.pdbx_seq_one_letter_code
_entity_poly.pdbx_strand_id
1 'polypeptide(L)'
;MKIAFVGKGGSGKTTLSSLFIRHLAANEAPVIAVDADINQHLGAALGLDEREAAELPALGAHLPLIKEYLRGSNPRIVSADTMIKTTPPGRGSRLLRVCEDNPVYAACARTLMLDGQPVRLMATGPFTEADLGVACYHSKVGAVELCLNHLVDGPDEYVVVDMTAGSDSFASGMFTRFDMTFLVAEPTRKGVSVYRQYKEYARDFGISLKVIGNKVQGPEDIEFLQDEVGEDLLVTFGHSDWVRAMEKGRAAAFELLEATNRFALQSLQDAADDSYAHRDWERYTDQMVRFHLKNAESWGNAKTGVDLAEQVDPDFVLREGAETHEGAETPEGVEALVSPRPHPHRTAPQPA
;
A
#
# COMPACT_ATOMS: atom_id res chain seq x y z
N MET A 1 -3.44 4.69 -9.31
CA MET A 1 -4.56 4.61 -8.36
C MET A 1 -4.19 3.83 -7.10
N LYS A 2 -4.80 4.16 -5.96
CA LYS A 2 -4.53 3.53 -4.66
C LYS A 2 -5.70 2.65 -4.25
N ILE A 3 -5.44 1.39 -3.94
CA ILE A 3 -6.45 0.37 -3.68
C ILE A 3 -6.12 -0.33 -2.37
N ALA A 4 -7.11 -0.45 -1.47
CA ALA A 4 -6.97 -1.19 -0.22
C ALA A 4 -7.76 -2.49 -0.24
N PHE A 5 -7.14 -3.57 0.24
CA PHE A 5 -7.83 -4.80 0.60
C PHE A 5 -7.99 -4.86 2.11
N VAL A 6 -9.24 -4.86 2.56
CA VAL A 6 -9.61 -4.86 3.98
C VAL A 6 -10.55 -6.02 4.30
N GLY A 7 -10.80 -6.28 5.56
CA GLY A 7 -11.73 -7.33 5.99
C GLY A 7 -11.26 -8.03 7.25
N LYS A 8 -12.01 -9.02 7.68
CA LYS A 8 -11.74 -9.74 8.92
C LYS A 8 -10.50 -10.64 8.81
N GLY A 9 -9.87 -10.95 9.93
CA GLY A 9 -8.80 -11.94 9.98
C GLY A 9 -9.26 -13.30 9.43
N GLY A 10 -8.49 -13.87 8.50
CA GLY A 10 -8.82 -15.14 7.85
C GLY A 10 -9.76 -15.03 6.63
N SER A 11 -10.29 -13.84 6.30
CA SER A 11 -11.20 -13.69 5.15
C SER A 11 -10.54 -13.92 3.78
N GLY A 12 -9.21 -13.92 3.68
CA GLY A 12 -8.46 -14.11 2.44
C GLY A 12 -8.00 -12.81 1.78
N LYS A 13 -7.91 -11.71 2.53
CA LYS A 13 -7.39 -10.41 2.02
C LYS A 13 -6.09 -10.56 1.28
N THR A 14 -5.08 -11.10 1.94
CA THR A 14 -3.73 -11.29 1.40
C THR A 14 -3.73 -12.18 0.15
N THR A 15 -4.54 -13.22 0.14
CA THR A 15 -4.70 -14.08 -1.04
C THR A 15 -5.28 -13.28 -2.21
N LEU A 16 -6.35 -12.51 -1.99
CA LEU A 16 -6.99 -11.74 -3.06
C LEU A 16 -6.16 -10.53 -3.49
N SER A 17 -5.49 -9.83 -2.57
CA SER A 17 -4.56 -8.75 -2.92
C SER A 17 -3.38 -9.27 -3.75
N SER A 18 -2.83 -10.44 -3.40
CA SER A 18 -1.74 -11.05 -4.17
C SER A 18 -2.19 -11.51 -5.57
N LEU A 19 -3.41 -12.06 -5.71
CA LEU A 19 -4.00 -12.40 -7.02
C LEU A 19 -4.20 -11.16 -7.87
N PHE A 20 -4.69 -10.08 -7.27
CA PHE A 20 -4.94 -8.83 -7.97
C PHE A 20 -3.62 -8.17 -8.43
N ILE A 21 -2.58 -8.18 -7.58
CA ILE A 21 -1.24 -7.73 -7.95
C ILE A 21 -0.69 -8.52 -9.14
N ARG A 22 -0.84 -9.86 -9.14
CA ARG A 22 -0.43 -10.70 -10.27
C ARG A 22 -1.24 -10.43 -11.54
N HIS A 23 -2.54 -10.19 -11.40
CA HIS A 23 -3.41 -9.81 -12.51
C HIS A 23 -2.93 -8.51 -13.16
N LEU A 24 -2.64 -7.49 -12.36
CA LEU A 24 -2.12 -6.22 -12.86
C LEU A 24 -0.75 -6.38 -13.53
N ALA A 25 0.15 -7.16 -12.92
CA ALA A 25 1.45 -7.47 -13.51
C ALA A 25 1.32 -8.21 -14.84
N ALA A 26 0.44 -9.22 -14.93
CA ALA A 26 0.17 -9.95 -16.18
C ALA A 26 -0.41 -9.06 -17.28
N ASN A 27 -1.05 -7.95 -16.93
CA ASN A 27 -1.54 -6.90 -17.84
C ASN A 27 -0.50 -5.78 -18.06
N GLU A 28 0.76 -6.01 -17.69
CA GLU A 28 1.89 -5.08 -17.86
C GLU A 28 1.73 -3.73 -17.14
N ALA A 29 0.84 -3.65 -16.16
CA ALA A 29 0.63 -2.42 -15.39
C ALA A 29 1.74 -2.22 -14.34
N PRO A 30 2.24 -0.98 -14.13
CA PRO A 30 3.15 -0.65 -13.05
C PRO A 30 2.48 -0.80 -11.68
N VAL A 31 3.09 -1.58 -10.77
CA VAL A 31 2.50 -1.88 -9.46
C VAL A 31 3.50 -1.63 -8.33
N ILE A 32 3.02 -0.93 -7.31
CA ILE A 32 3.59 -0.94 -5.97
C ILE A 32 2.67 -1.78 -5.08
N ALA A 33 3.19 -2.88 -4.55
CA ALA A 33 2.53 -3.71 -3.55
C ALA A 33 2.97 -3.25 -2.15
N VAL A 34 2.04 -3.06 -1.23
CA VAL A 34 2.34 -2.63 0.14
C VAL A 34 1.73 -3.60 1.13
N ASP A 35 2.58 -4.26 1.92
CA ASP A 35 2.16 -5.05 3.06
C ASP A 35 2.03 -4.15 4.29
N ALA A 36 0.80 -3.76 4.60
CA ALA A 36 0.47 -2.94 5.76
C ALA A 36 -0.06 -3.75 6.94
N ASP A 37 0.11 -5.06 6.93
CA ASP A 37 -0.17 -5.94 8.07
C ASP A 37 1.14 -6.28 8.81
N ILE A 38 1.12 -6.22 10.14
CA ILE A 38 2.28 -6.58 10.99
C ILE A 38 2.67 -8.06 10.87
N ASN A 39 1.75 -8.91 10.44
CA ASN A 39 2.02 -10.33 10.22
C ASN A 39 2.75 -10.62 8.90
N GLN A 40 2.80 -9.66 8.00
CA GLN A 40 3.59 -9.67 6.77
C GLN A 40 3.47 -10.93 5.91
N HIS A 41 2.26 -11.22 5.45
CA HIS A 41 2.00 -12.41 4.63
C HIS A 41 2.02 -12.14 3.12
N LEU A 42 2.01 -10.87 2.68
CA LEU A 42 1.92 -10.53 1.27
C LEU A 42 3.17 -10.99 0.49
N GLY A 43 4.36 -10.83 1.05
CA GLY A 43 5.59 -11.29 0.42
C GLY A 43 5.58 -12.78 0.10
N ALA A 44 5.17 -13.61 1.06
CA ALA A 44 5.02 -15.06 0.86
C ALA A 44 3.92 -15.39 -0.16
N ALA A 45 2.79 -14.69 -0.14
CA ALA A 45 1.71 -14.85 -1.11
C ALA A 45 2.14 -14.47 -2.54
N LEU A 46 3.10 -13.55 -2.67
CA LEU A 46 3.71 -13.18 -3.95
C LEU A 46 4.87 -14.11 -4.37
N GLY A 47 5.23 -15.09 -3.55
CA GLY A 47 6.16 -16.16 -3.90
C GLY A 47 7.54 -16.05 -3.29
N LEU A 48 7.77 -15.16 -2.33
CA LEU A 48 8.99 -15.16 -1.53
C LEU A 48 9.02 -16.38 -0.60
N ASP A 49 10.19 -16.98 -0.44
CA ASP A 49 10.38 -17.99 0.59
C ASP A 49 10.42 -17.34 1.99
N GLU A 50 10.41 -18.15 3.04
CA GLU A 50 10.37 -17.69 4.44
C GLU A 50 11.57 -16.80 4.78
N ARG A 51 12.76 -17.12 4.29
CA ARG A 51 13.98 -16.34 4.50
C ARG A 51 13.90 -15.00 3.76
N GLU A 52 13.50 -15.04 2.49
CA GLU A 52 13.36 -13.85 1.66
C GLU A 52 12.30 -12.89 2.22
N ALA A 53 11.17 -13.42 2.72
CA ALA A 53 10.13 -12.63 3.36
C ALA A 53 10.63 -11.98 4.67
N ALA A 54 11.44 -12.69 5.47
CA ALA A 54 12.03 -12.17 6.69
C ALA A 54 13.10 -11.09 6.43
N GLU A 55 13.74 -11.10 5.26
CA GLU A 55 14.75 -10.13 4.85
C GLU A 55 14.15 -8.88 4.16
N LEU A 56 12.81 -8.75 4.06
CA LEU A 56 12.18 -7.55 3.50
C LEU A 56 12.54 -6.30 4.32
N PRO A 57 12.95 -5.19 3.64
CA PRO A 57 13.19 -3.94 4.34
C PRO A 57 11.93 -3.41 5.02
N ALA A 58 12.00 -3.14 6.31
CA ALA A 58 10.88 -2.57 7.06
C ALA A 58 10.82 -1.04 6.88
N LEU A 59 9.73 -0.48 6.37
CA LEU A 59 9.51 0.96 6.28
C LEU A 59 9.76 1.67 7.61
N GLY A 60 9.32 1.08 8.71
CA GLY A 60 9.53 1.65 10.03
C GLY A 60 10.99 1.82 10.43
N ALA A 61 11.89 0.95 9.96
CA ALA A 61 13.33 1.04 10.22
C ALA A 61 14.01 2.18 9.44
N HIS A 62 13.42 2.61 8.33
CA HIS A 62 13.94 3.65 7.46
C HIS A 62 13.20 5.00 7.60
N LEU A 63 12.40 5.16 8.65
CA LEU A 63 11.58 6.36 8.84
C LEU A 63 12.36 7.68 8.81
N PRO A 64 13.59 7.81 9.38
CA PRO A 64 14.38 9.03 9.25
C PRO A 64 14.72 9.38 7.78
N LEU A 65 15.15 8.40 6.98
CA LEU A 65 15.43 8.58 5.56
C LEU A 65 14.16 8.98 4.79
N ILE A 66 13.04 8.31 5.06
CA ILE A 66 11.74 8.62 4.43
C ILE A 66 11.34 10.07 4.72
N LYS A 67 11.39 10.49 5.97
CA LYS A 67 11.03 11.84 6.38
C LYS A 67 11.93 12.90 5.74
N GLU A 68 13.26 12.70 5.76
CA GLU A 68 14.20 13.65 5.17
C GLU A 68 13.99 13.77 3.66
N TYR A 69 13.79 12.65 2.96
CA TYR A 69 13.48 12.68 1.55
C TYR A 69 12.17 13.42 1.25
N LEU A 70 11.08 13.08 1.95
CA LEU A 70 9.74 13.64 1.70
C LEU A 70 9.64 15.11 2.10
N ARG A 71 10.36 15.53 3.14
CA ARG A 71 10.47 16.94 3.50
C ARG A 71 10.96 17.78 2.33
N GLY A 72 12.02 17.30 1.66
CA GLY A 72 12.64 18.06 0.58
C GLY A 72 13.07 19.45 1.03
N SER A 73 12.73 20.46 0.26
CA SER A 73 12.96 21.86 0.56
C SER A 73 11.72 22.59 1.11
N ASN A 74 10.71 21.86 1.60
CA ASN A 74 9.48 22.45 2.12
C ASN A 74 9.78 23.38 3.30
N PRO A 75 9.58 24.72 3.18
CA PRO A 75 9.95 25.69 4.20
C PRO A 75 9.04 25.63 5.44
N ARG A 76 7.87 24.99 5.33
CA ARG A 76 6.93 24.83 6.44
C ARG A 76 7.32 23.70 7.39
N ILE A 77 8.17 22.77 6.94
CA ILE A 77 8.65 21.66 7.75
C ILE A 77 10.07 21.98 8.23
N VAL A 78 10.19 22.48 9.44
CA VAL A 78 11.46 22.98 10.04
C VAL A 78 12.52 21.89 10.07
N SER A 79 12.12 20.68 10.44
CA SER A 79 12.98 19.49 10.52
C SER A 79 12.20 18.23 10.18
N ALA A 80 12.86 17.25 9.56
CA ALA A 80 12.28 15.94 9.30
C ALA A 80 11.79 15.26 10.59
N ASP A 81 12.44 15.48 11.73
CA ASP A 81 12.05 14.92 13.02
C ASP A 81 10.66 15.40 13.47
N THR A 82 10.25 16.60 13.05
CA THR A 82 8.91 17.13 13.38
C THR A 82 7.80 16.55 12.53
N MET A 83 8.11 15.83 11.46
CA MET A 83 7.10 15.13 10.65
C MET A 83 6.48 13.99 11.45
N ILE A 84 5.15 13.91 11.41
CA ILE A 84 4.37 12.77 11.93
C ILE A 84 3.78 11.97 10.77
N LYS A 85 3.21 10.82 11.06
CA LYS A 85 2.62 9.91 10.05
C LYS A 85 1.58 10.58 9.13
N THR A 86 0.91 11.62 9.60
CA THR A 86 -0.12 12.36 8.88
C THR A 86 0.38 13.65 8.23
N THR A 87 1.67 13.99 8.33
CA THR A 87 2.21 15.20 7.70
C THR A 87 1.89 15.23 6.22
N PRO A 88 1.16 16.25 5.73
CA PRO A 88 0.83 16.37 4.30
C PRO A 88 2.02 16.92 3.52
N PRO A 89 2.10 16.68 2.20
CA PRO A 89 3.00 17.42 1.34
C PRO A 89 2.57 18.88 1.21
N GLY A 90 3.52 19.72 0.82
CA GLY A 90 3.33 21.12 0.49
C GLY A 90 4.35 21.55 -0.55
N ARG A 91 4.39 22.83 -0.91
CA ARG A 91 5.40 23.36 -1.84
C ARG A 91 6.81 23.08 -1.32
N GLY A 92 7.65 22.50 -2.17
CA GLY A 92 9.00 22.08 -1.84
C GLY A 92 9.11 20.68 -1.22
N SER A 93 8.01 20.02 -0.88
CA SER A 93 8.04 18.59 -0.53
C SER A 93 8.41 17.73 -1.74
N ARG A 94 9.15 16.66 -1.53
CA ARG A 94 9.34 15.63 -2.56
C ARG A 94 8.18 14.65 -2.52
N LEU A 95 7.80 14.20 -3.70
CA LEU A 95 6.72 13.24 -3.90
C LEU A 95 7.30 11.89 -4.34
N LEU A 96 6.63 10.81 -4.00
CA LEU A 96 6.88 9.48 -4.55
C LEU A 96 6.01 9.29 -5.79
N ARG A 97 6.55 8.64 -6.83
CA ARG A 97 5.82 8.27 -8.04
C ARG A 97 6.01 6.79 -8.32
N VAL A 98 4.98 6.15 -8.87
CA VAL A 98 4.96 4.68 -9.04
C VAL A 98 6.11 4.21 -9.94
N CYS A 99 6.36 4.92 -11.04
CA CYS A 99 7.34 4.53 -12.06
C CYS A 99 8.75 5.11 -11.87
N GLU A 100 8.94 6.04 -10.90
CA GLU A 100 10.23 6.68 -10.70
C GLU A 100 11.09 5.97 -9.64
N ASP A 101 12.38 5.94 -9.85
CA ASP A 101 13.32 5.51 -8.83
C ASP A 101 13.66 6.65 -7.87
N ASN A 102 13.81 6.33 -6.60
CA ASN A 102 14.15 7.30 -5.56
C ASN A 102 14.83 6.60 -4.37
N PRO A 103 15.49 7.35 -3.48
CA PRO A 103 16.17 6.79 -2.32
C PRO A 103 15.27 6.00 -1.36
N VAL A 104 13.97 6.34 -1.28
CA VAL A 104 13.02 5.61 -0.43
C VAL A 104 12.77 4.21 -1.01
N TYR A 105 12.52 4.09 -2.30
CA TYR A 105 12.34 2.77 -2.93
C TYR A 105 13.63 1.95 -2.92
N ALA A 106 14.77 2.59 -3.14
CA ALA A 106 16.07 1.90 -3.08
C ALA A 106 16.34 1.29 -1.69
N ALA A 107 15.91 1.96 -0.61
CA ALA A 107 16.12 1.50 0.76
C ALA A 107 15.00 0.59 1.29
N CYS A 108 13.76 0.79 0.84
CA CYS A 108 12.57 0.22 1.48
C CYS A 108 11.77 -0.74 0.59
N ALA A 109 12.07 -0.83 -0.71
CA ALA A 109 11.35 -1.72 -1.61
C ALA A 109 12.22 -2.89 -2.07
N ARG A 110 11.58 -4.04 -2.25
CA ARG A 110 12.15 -5.19 -2.98
C ARG A 110 11.41 -5.33 -4.31
N THR A 111 12.14 -5.39 -5.41
CA THR A 111 11.56 -5.67 -6.71
C THR A 111 11.40 -7.17 -6.90
N LEU A 112 10.17 -7.60 -7.15
CA LEU A 112 9.80 -8.96 -7.51
C LEU A 112 9.52 -9.03 -9.01
N MET A 113 9.89 -10.15 -9.65
CA MET A 113 9.49 -10.42 -11.03
C MET A 113 8.24 -11.31 -10.99
N LEU A 114 7.08 -10.75 -11.29
CA LEU A 114 5.81 -11.48 -11.35
C LEU A 114 5.35 -11.52 -12.81
N ASP A 115 5.17 -12.71 -13.33
CA ASP A 115 4.72 -12.94 -14.71
C ASP A 115 5.52 -12.12 -15.76
N GLY A 116 6.83 -11.94 -15.51
CA GLY A 116 7.75 -11.20 -16.38
C GLY A 116 7.80 -9.69 -16.14
N GLN A 117 6.98 -9.15 -15.22
CA GLN A 117 6.92 -7.72 -14.90
C GLN A 117 7.50 -7.40 -13.52
N PRO A 118 8.20 -6.26 -13.37
CA PRO A 118 8.71 -5.81 -12.09
C PRO A 118 7.59 -5.23 -11.21
N VAL A 119 7.45 -5.76 -10.01
CA VAL A 119 6.55 -5.24 -8.96
C VAL A 119 7.39 -4.79 -7.77
N ARG A 120 7.20 -3.58 -7.30
CA ARG A 120 7.85 -3.08 -6.08
C ARG A 120 7.04 -3.50 -4.86
N LEU A 121 7.62 -4.33 -4.00
CA LEU A 121 7.04 -4.73 -2.73
C LEU A 121 7.66 -3.92 -1.60
N MET A 122 6.82 -3.25 -0.81
CA MET A 122 7.17 -2.53 0.42
C MET A 122 6.42 -3.16 1.59
N ALA A 123 7.05 -3.17 2.77
CA ALA A 123 6.45 -3.76 3.96
C ALA A 123 6.56 -2.84 5.18
N THR A 124 5.52 -2.82 6.02
CA THR A 124 5.52 -1.99 7.24
C THR A 124 6.61 -2.40 8.22
N GLY A 125 6.92 -3.67 8.29
CA GLY A 125 7.86 -4.29 9.21
C GLY A 125 7.15 -5.11 10.29
N PRO A 126 7.74 -6.26 10.71
CA PRO A 126 7.18 -7.13 11.74
C PRO A 126 7.23 -6.47 13.12
N PHE A 127 6.44 -7.00 14.06
CA PHE A 127 6.66 -6.75 15.47
C PHE A 127 7.94 -7.49 15.92
N THR A 128 8.81 -6.78 16.62
CA THR A 128 10.05 -7.34 17.19
C THR A 128 9.94 -7.39 18.72
N GLU A 129 10.86 -8.10 19.37
CA GLU A 129 10.93 -8.11 20.85
C GLU A 129 11.09 -6.69 21.42
N ALA A 130 11.81 -5.80 20.73
CA ALA A 130 11.97 -4.40 21.13
C ALA A 130 10.66 -3.60 21.12
N ASP A 131 9.65 -4.05 20.40
CA ASP A 131 8.35 -3.39 20.30
C ASP A 131 7.38 -3.82 21.42
N LEU A 132 7.68 -4.93 22.12
CA LEU A 132 6.81 -5.51 23.16
C LEU A 132 6.63 -4.53 24.33
N GLY A 133 5.38 -4.11 24.56
CA GLY A 133 5.01 -3.18 25.62
C GLY A 133 5.37 -1.71 25.38
N VAL A 134 6.00 -1.37 24.26
CA VAL A 134 6.48 -0.02 23.93
C VAL A 134 5.83 0.54 22.69
N ALA A 135 5.70 -0.25 21.62
CA ALA A 135 5.13 0.19 20.36
C ALA A 135 3.72 -0.38 20.15
N CYS A 136 2.81 0.45 19.62
CA CYS A 136 1.52 -0.01 19.16
C CYS A 136 1.56 -0.26 17.63
N TYR A 137 0.63 -1.07 17.14
CA TYR A 137 0.42 -1.32 15.71
C TYR A 137 0.43 -0.03 14.87
N HIS A 138 -0.27 1.01 15.33
CA HIS A 138 -0.41 2.29 14.63
C HIS A 138 0.93 3.02 14.44
N SER A 139 1.92 2.77 15.27
CA SER A 139 3.25 3.36 15.08
C SER A 139 4.00 2.72 13.90
N LYS A 140 3.82 1.41 13.69
CA LYS A 140 4.44 0.68 12.58
C LYS A 140 3.85 1.08 11.23
N VAL A 141 2.52 1.12 11.12
CA VAL A 141 1.81 1.52 9.88
C VAL A 141 1.99 3.00 9.55
N GLY A 142 2.46 3.80 10.51
CA GLY A 142 2.67 5.23 10.30
C GLY A 142 3.63 5.60 9.17
N ALA A 143 4.63 4.75 8.88
CA ALA A 143 5.52 4.95 7.75
C ALA A 143 4.79 4.74 6.41
N VAL A 144 3.90 3.74 6.33
CA VAL A 144 3.04 3.51 5.16
C VAL A 144 2.13 4.71 4.93
N GLU A 145 1.46 5.21 5.99
CA GLU A 145 0.58 6.39 5.89
C GLU A 145 1.34 7.62 5.38
N LEU A 146 2.55 7.88 5.89
CA LEU A 146 3.37 8.99 5.46
C LEU A 146 3.80 8.86 3.99
N CYS A 147 4.18 7.66 3.54
CA CYS A 147 4.49 7.39 2.13
C CYS A 147 3.26 7.62 1.24
N LEU A 148 2.09 7.09 1.61
CA LEU A 148 0.85 7.24 0.83
C LEU A 148 0.39 8.70 0.73
N ASN A 149 0.62 9.51 1.77
CA ASN A 149 0.33 10.94 1.74
C ASN A 149 1.18 11.70 0.72
N HIS A 150 2.39 11.24 0.44
CA HIS A 150 3.33 11.86 -0.50
C HIS A 150 3.42 11.11 -1.83
N LEU A 151 2.61 10.08 -2.04
CA LEU A 151 2.64 9.31 -3.26
C LEU A 151 1.60 9.83 -4.26
N VAL A 152 2.08 10.15 -5.46
CA VAL A 152 1.27 10.51 -6.61
C VAL A 152 1.33 9.37 -7.62
N ASP A 153 0.19 8.97 -8.08
CA ASP A 153 -0.05 7.92 -9.05
C ASP A 153 -0.80 8.51 -10.26
N GLY A 154 -0.46 8.02 -11.44
CA GLY A 154 -1.10 8.37 -12.71
C GLY A 154 -2.17 7.35 -13.12
N PRO A 155 -2.83 7.58 -14.29
CA PRO A 155 -3.66 6.57 -14.93
C PRO A 155 -2.83 5.31 -15.19
N ASP A 156 -3.47 4.15 -15.08
CA ASP A 156 -2.87 2.83 -15.28
C ASP A 156 -1.69 2.49 -14.32
N GLU A 157 -1.43 3.31 -13.30
CA GLU A 157 -0.46 3.06 -12.25
C GLU A 157 -1.17 2.62 -10.96
N TYR A 158 -0.73 1.52 -10.34
CA TYR A 158 -1.44 0.90 -9.22
C TYR A 158 -0.59 0.83 -7.94
N VAL A 159 -1.21 1.21 -6.83
CA VAL A 159 -0.68 1.00 -5.48
C VAL A 159 -1.68 0.12 -4.73
N VAL A 160 -1.32 -1.14 -4.52
CA VAL A 160 -2.19 -2.13 -3.88
C VAL A 160 -1.71 -2.36 -2.45
N VAL A 161 -2.58 -2.09 -1.49
CA VAL A 161 -2.27 -2.17 -0.06
C VAL A 161 -3.05 -3.30 0.59
N ASP A 162 -2.34 -4.32 1.08
CA ASP A 162 -2.89 -5.36 1.95
C ASP A 162 -2.95 -4.84 3.38
N MET A 163 -4.16 -4.54 3.85
CA MET A 163 -4.37 -3.89 5.13
C MET A 163 -4.52 -4.90 6.27
N THR A 164 -4.23 -4.44 7.47
CA THR A 164 -4.54 -5.20 8.69
C THR A 164 -6.02 -5.59 8.78
N ALA A 165 -6.30 -6.57 9.63
CA ALA A 165 -7.65 -7.07 9.81
C ALA A 165 -8.53 -6.16 10.68
N GLY A 166 -9.80 -6.09 10.35
CA GLY A 166 -10.84 -5.48 11.19
C GLY A 166 -10.88 -3.96 11.13
N SER A 167 -11.39 -3.36 12.21
CA SER A 167 -11.60 -1.91 12.32
C SER A 167 -10.30 -1.10 12.54
N ASP A 168 -9.19 -1.77 12.79
CA ASP A 168 -7.90 -1.12 13.04
C ASP A 168 -7.40 -0.34 11.82
N SER A 169 -7.84 -0.73 10.61
CA SER A 169 -7.60 0.02 9.39
C SER A 169 -8.13 1.47 9.42
N PHE A 170 -9.14 1.75 10.26
CA PHE A 170 -9.67 3.10 10.47
C PHE A 170 -8.97 3.90 11.57
N ALA A 171 -8.11 3.28 12.35
CA ALA A 171 -7.44 3.95 13.45
C ALA A 171 -6.40 5.00 12.99
N SER A 172 -6.17 5.11 11.69
CA SER A 172 -5.38 6.16 11.07
C SER A 172 -6.16 6.84 9.95
N GLY A 173 -5.75 8.04 9.53
CA GLY A 173 -6.34 8.73 8.37
C GLY A 173 -6.12 8.01 7.03
N MET A 174 -5.31 6.97 7.01
CA MET A 174 -4.91 6.25 5.81
C MET A 174 -6.09 5.69 5.01
N PHE A 175 -7.19 5.29 5.67
CA PHE A 175 -8.39 4.77 4.99
C PHE A 175 -9.00 5.76 3.99
N THR A 176 -8.72 7.06 4.11
CA THR A 176 -9.16 8.09 3.16
C THR A 176 -8.17 8.31 2.00
N ARG A 177 -7.11 7.51 1.91
CA ARG A 177 -6.08 7.60 0.86
C ARG A 177 -6.37 6.74 -0.35
N PHE A 178 -7.43 5.92 -0.31
CA PHE A 178 -7.72 4.94 -1.34
C PHE A 178 -8.84 5.42 -2.26
N ASP A 179 -8.65 5.21 -3.56
CA ASP A 179 -9.68 5.42 -4.58
C ASP A 179 -10.74 4.35 -4.48
N MET A 180 -10.29 3.11 -4.22
CA MET A 180 -11.15 1.96 -4.04
C MET A 180 -10.75 1.17 -2.80
N THR A 181 -11.73 0.84 -1.98
CA THR A 181 -11.57 -0.11 -0.86
C THR A 181 -12.34 -1.37 -1.15
N PHE A 182 -11.66 -2.50 -1.25
CA PHE A 182 -12.24 -3.82 -1.39
C PHE A 182 -12.36 -4.50 -0.03
N LEU A 183 -13.58 -4.70 0.44
CA LEU A 183 -13.87 -5.45 1.65
C LEU A 183 -14.03 -6.93 1.33
N VAL A 184 -13.08 -7.76 1.75
CA VAL A 184 -13.14 -9.21 1.59
C VAL A 184 -13.95 -9.83 2.71
N ALA A 185 -15.09 -10.44 2.36
CA ALA A 185 -16.04 -11.03 3.28
C ALA A 185 -16.31 -12.50 2.96
N GLU A 186 -16.35 -13.34 3.99
CA GLU A 186 -16.87 -14.72 3.89
C GLU A 186 -18.40 -14.69 4.00
N PRO A 187 -19.12 -15.66 3.39
CA PRO A 187 -20.57 -15.74 3.44
C PRO A 187 -21.07 -16.24 4.81
N THR A 188 -20.73 -15.51 5.86
CA THR A 188 -21.11 -15.78 7.26
C THR A 188 -21.43 -14.48 7.98
N ARG A 189 -22.32 -14.53 8.99
CA ARG A 189 -22.62 -13.36 9.82
C ARG A 189 -21.35 -12.74 10.43
N LYS A 190 -20.38 -13.58 10.79
CA LYS A 190 -19.10 -13.13 11.30
C LYS A 190 -18.27 -12.48 10.20
N GLY A 191 -18.25 -13.02 8.98
CA GLY A 191 -17.54 -12.50 7.82
C GLY A 191 -17.98 -11.10 7.43
N VAL A 192 -19.30 -10.86 7.39
CA VAL A 192 -19.88 -9.56 7.02
C VAL A 192 -20.01 -8.57 8.17
N SER A 193 -19.64 -8.96 9.41
CA SER A 193 -19.90 -8.14 10.60
C SER A 193 -19.27 -6.76 10.61
N VAL A 194 -18.16 -6.58 9.88
CA VAL A 194 -17.47 -5.28 9.77
C VAL A 194 -18.01 -4.40 8.64
N TYR A 195 -18.84 -4.95 7.73
CA TYR A 195 -19.33 -4.23 6.56
C TYR A 195 -20.09 -2.96 6.93
N ARG A 196 -21.00 -3.02 7.90
CA ARG A 196 -21.81 -1.85 8.29
C ARG A 196 -20.96 -0.69 8.74
N GLN A 197 -19.90 -0.95 9.50
CA GLN A 197 -18.97 0.06 9.97
C GLN A 197 -18.17 0.66 8.79
N TYR A 198 -17.70 -0.20 7.86
CA TYR A 198 -17.02 0.28 6.65
C TYR A 198 -17.96 1.12 5.79
N LYS A 199 -19.20 0.70 5.59
CA LYS A 199 -20.21 1.43 4.81
C LYS A 199 -20.51 2.80 5.40
N GLU A 200 -20.63 2.89 6.73
CA GLU A 200 -20.86 4.16 7.42
C GLU A 200 -19.69 5.13 7.19
N TYR A 201 -18.46 4.69 7.43
CA TYR A 201 -17.29 5.53 7.21
C TYR A 201 -17.07 5.84 5.73
N ALA A 202 -17.29 4.90 4.83
CA ALA A 202 -17.20 5.14 3.39
C ALA A 202 -18.15 6.27 2.98
N ARG A 203 -19.41 6.25 3.43
CA ARG A 203 -20.39 7.30 3.17
C ARG A 203 -19.93 8.65 3.74
N ASP A 204 -19.53 8.70 5.00
CA ASP A 204 -19.23 9.94 5.71
C ASP A 204 -17.95 10.64 5.16
N PHE A 205 -17.02 9.86 4.61
CA PHE A 205 -15.81 10.36 3.98
C PHE A 205 -15.83 10.24 2.45
N GLY A 206 -16.93 9.75 1.85
CA GLY A 206 -17.12 9.57 0.40
C GLY A 206 -16.05 8.72 -0.25
N ILE A 207 -15.79 7.58 0.35
CA ILE A 207 -14.84 6.59 -0.11
C ILE A 207 -15.58 5.54 -0.93
N SER A 208 -15.02 5.14 -2.07
CA SER A 208 -15.55 4.03 -2.86
C SER A 208 -15.30 2.72 -2.12
N LEU A 209 -16.39 1.99 -1.83
CA LEU A 209 -16.36 0.69 -1.15
C LEU A 209 -17.09 -0.35 -1.99
N LYS A 210 -16.44 -1.48 -2.24
CA LYS A 210 -17.06 -2.67 -2.82
C LYS A 210 -16.72 -3.91 -1.99
N VAL A 211 -17.61 -4.88 -2.00
CA VAL A 211 -17.46 -6.14 -1.27
C VAL A 211 -17.07 -7.25 -2.24
N ILE A 212 -16.07 -8.00 -1.85
CA ILE A 212 -15.65 -9.25 -2.51
C ILE A 212 -16.12 -10.41 -1.64
N GLY A 213 -17.06 -11.21 -2.12
CA GLY A 213 -17.41 -12.47 -1.49
C GLY A 213 -16.29 -13.49 -1.70
N ASN A 214 -15.72 -14.03 -0.64
CA ASN A 214 -14.66 -15.03 -0.73
C ASN A 214 -15.06 -16.33 -0.04
N LYS A 215 -14.49 -17.45 -0.49
CA LYS A 215 -14.79 -18.82 0.00
C LYS A 215 -16.25 -19.23 -0.24
N VAL A 216 -16.83 -18.71 -1.29
CA VAL A 216 -18.19 -19.06 -1.72
C VAL A 216 -18.23 -20.50 -2.22
N GLN A 217 -19.18 -21.29 -1.71
CA GLN A 217 -19.33 -22.70 -2.07
C GLN A 217 -20.51 -22.97 -3.00
N GLY A 218 -21.50 -22.07 -3.04
CA GLY A 218 -22.68 -22.26 -3.87
C GLY A 218 -23.60 -21.04 -3.94
N PRO A 219 -24.73 -21.16 -4.64
CA PRO A 219 -25.68 -20.06 -4.82
C PRO A 219 -26.24 -19.48 -3.52
N GLU A 220 -26.45 -20.33 -2.50
CA GLU A 220 -26.96 -19.88 -1.18
C GLU A 220 -26.00 -18.88 -0.51
N ASP A 221 -24.69 -19.06 -0.68
CA ASP A 221 -23.69 -18.14 -0.16
C ASP A 221 -23.73 -16.78 -0.86
N ILE A 222 -24.00 -16.79 -2.17
CA ILE A 222 -24.15 -15.56 -2.97
C ILE A 222 -25.40 -14.82 -2.53
N GLU A 223 -26.54 -15.53 -2.38
CA GLU A 223 -27.80 -14.96 -1.91
C GLU A 223 -27.63 -14.34 -0.51
N PHE A 224 -26.99 -15.06 0.42
CA PHE A 224 -26.68 -14.52 1.75
C PHE A 224 -25.84 -13.22 1.67
N LEU A 225 -24.79 -13.19 0.84
CA LEU A 225 -23.98 -11.99 0.69
C LEU A 225 -24.77 -10.83 0.07
N GLN A 226 -25.62 -11.09 -0.94
CA GLN A 226 -26.47 -10.09 -1.57
C GLN A 226 -27.48 -9.51 -0.57
N ASP A 227 -28.07 -10.36 0.29
CA ASP A 227 -29.00 -9.91 1.33
C ASP A 227 -28.31 -9.01 2.38
N GLU A 228 -27.06 -9.29 2.73
CA GLU A 228 -26.32 -8.55 3.77
C GLU A 228 -25.67 -7.26 3.27
N VAL A 229 -25.18 -7.21 2.02
CA VAL A 229 -24.38 -6.09 1.50
C VAL A 229 -24.98 -5.42 0.26
N GLY A 230 -26.02 -6.00 -0.35
CA GLY A 230 -26.76 -5.43 -1.46
C GLY A 230 -25.89 -5.19 -2.70
N GLU A 231 -26.05 -4.03 -3.31
CA GLU A 231 -25.35 -3.57 -4.53
C GLU A 231 -23.84 -3.35 -4.36
N ASP A 232 -23.35 -3.38 -3.13
CA ASP A 232 -21.91 -3.29 -2.88
C ASP A 232 -21.19 -4.61 -3.16
N LEU A 233 -21.91 -5.76 -3.26
CA LEU A 233 -21.31 -7.02 -3.71
C LEU A 233 -20.89 -6.89 -5.18
N LEU A 234 -19.56 -6.83 -5.40
CA LEU A 234 -19.03 -6.68 -6.75
C LEU A 234 -18.83 -8.02 -7.44
N VAL A 235 -18.08 -8.91 -6.79
CA VAL A 235 -17.73 -10.24 -7.31
C VAL A 235 -17.64 -11.27 -6.19
N THR A 236 -17.59 -12.54 -6.57
CA THR A 236 -17.37 -13.65 -5.63
C THR A 236 -16.25 -14.55 -6.10
N PHE A 237 -15.45 -15.05 -5.15
CA PHE A 237 -14.42 -16.06 -5.35
C PHE A 237 -14.79 -17.33 -4.60
N GLY A 238 -14.74 -18.44 -5.30
CA GLY A 238 -14.93 -19.77 -4.74
C GLY A 238 -13.61 -20.49 -4.45
N HIS A 239 -13.65 -21.81 -4.40
CA HIS A 239 -12.46 -22.63 -4.30
C HIS A 239 -11.59 -22.48 -5.55
N SER A 240 -10.28 -22.35 -5.35
CA SER A 240 -9.29 -22.31 -6.44
C SER A 240 -8.20 -23.35 -6.20
N ASP A 241 -8.07 -24.27 -7.16
CA ASP A 241 -6.96 -25.24 -7.16
C ASP A 241 -5.62 -24.58 -7.43
N TRP A 242 -5.61 -23.50 -8.21
CA TRP A 242 -4.43 -22.70 -8.46
C TRP A 242 -3.92 -22.05 -7.19
N VAL A 243 -4.79 -21.36 -6.44
CA VAL A 243 -4.43 -20.73 -5.14
C VAL A 243 -3.91 -21.79 -4.19
N ARG A 244 -4.61 -22.93 -4.07
CA ARG A 244 -4.19 -24.01 -3.20
C ARG A 244 -2.83 -24.62 -3.58
N ALA A 245 -2.50 -24.65 -4.87
CA ALA A 245 -1.18 -25.07 -5.34
C ALA A 245 -0.10 -24.07 -4.92
N MET A 246 -0.35 -22.77 -5.12
CA MET A 246 0.56 -21.69 -4.72
C MET A 246 0.83 -21.68 -3.21
N GLU A 247 -0.21 -21.83 -2.38
CA GLU A 247 -0.07 -21.93 -0.91
C GLU A 247 0.77 -23.14 -0.45
N LYS A 248 0.89 -24.16 -1.31
CA LYS A 248 1.77 -25.32 -1.08
C LYS A 248 3.17 -25.17 -1.69
N GLY A 249 3.53 -23.96 -2.14
CA GLY A 249 4.82 -23.66 -2.76
C GLY A 249 4.97 -24.25 -4.17
N ARG A 250 3.87 -24.59 -4.86
CA ARG A 250 3.89 -25.08 -6.24
C ARG A 250 3.68 -23.90 -7.17
N ALA A 251 4.77 -23.45 -7.81
CA ALA A 251 4.68 -22.39 -8.81
C ALA A 251 3.81 -22.84 -9.99
N ALA A 252 2.86 -21.99 -10.38
CA ALA A 252 2.02 -22.17 -11.55
C ALA A 252 1.91 -20.84 -12.29
N ALA A 253 1.93 -20.87 -13.62
CA ALA A 253 1.75 -19.69 -14.44
C ALA A 253 0.36 -19.07 -14.18
N PHE A 254 0.28 -17.75 -14.16
CA PHE A 254 -0.96 -17.04 -13.80
C PHE A 254 -2.10 -17.30 -14.78
N GLU A 255 -1.79 -17.58 -16.04
CA GLU A 255 -2.76 -17.92 -17.08
C GLU A 255 -3.55 -19.21 -16.77
N LEU A 256 -3.03 -20.05 -15.86
CA LEU A 256 -3.70 -21.28 -15.43
C LEU A 256 -4.71 -21.03 -14.28
N LEU A 257 -4.79 -19.81 -13.74
CA LEU A 257 -5.85 -19.44 -12.83
C LEU A 257 -7.22 -19.63 -13.51
N GLU A 258 -8.19 -20.12 -12.79
CA GLU A 258 -9.54 -20.38 -13.32
C GLU A 258 -10.11 -19.15 -14.03
N ALA A 259 -10.75 -19.33 -15.18
CA ALA A 259 -11.27 -18.25 -16.01
C ALA A 259 -12.28 -17.36 -15.26
N THR A 260 -13.09 -17.94 -14.38
CA THR A 260 -14.03 -17.21 -13.52
C THR A 260 -13.31 -16.26 -12.55
N ASN A 261 -12.19 -16.71 -11.97
CA ASN A 261 -11.39 -15.90 -11.06
C ASN A 261 -10.66 -14.78 -11.81
N ARG A 262 -10.13 -15.06 -13.03
CA ARG A 262 -9.56 -14.00 -13.88
C ARG A 262 -10.58 -12.95 -14.27
N PHE A 263 -11.80 -13.36 -14.62
CA PHE A 263 -12.89 -12.42 -14.91
C PHE A 263 -13.25 -11.56 -13.67
N ALA A 264 -13.31 -12.18 -12.49
CA ALA A 264 -13.53 -11.45 -11.25
C ALA A 264 -12.42 -10.43 -10.97
N LEU A 265 -11.14 -10.78 -11.20
CA LEU A 265 -10.01 -9.85 -11.04
C LEU A 265 -10.10 -8.69 -12.03
N GLN A 266 -10.53 -8.93 -13.28
CA GLN A 266 -10.78 -7.85 -14.24
C GLN A 266 -11.89 -6.92 -13.74
N SER A 267 -12.97 -7.44 -13.18
CA SER A 267 -14.03 -6.61 -12.61
C SER A 267 -13.56 -5.75 -11.41
N LEU A 268 -12.58 -6.24 -10.62
CA LEU A 268 -11.93 -5.42 -9.59
C LEU A 268 -11.13 -4.28 -10.21
N GLN A 269 -10.38 -4.56 -11.27
CA GLN A 269 -9.61 -3.54 -11.98
C GLN A 269 -10.54 -2.48 -12.57
N ASP A 270 -11.57 -2.88 -13.31
CA ASP A 270 -12.55 -1.97 -13.92
C ASP A 270 -13.21 -1.06 -12.87
N ALA A 271 -13.57 -1.61 -11.71
CA ALA A 271 -14.16 -0.82 -10.62
C ALA A 271 -13.16 0.16 -9.99
N ALA A 272 -11.90 -0.20 -9.90
CA ALA A 272 -10.84 0.69 -9.40
C ALA A 272 -10.56 1.82 -10.38
N ASP A 273 -10.49 1.51 -11.68
CA ASP A 273 -10.26 2.47 -12.76
C ASP A 273 -11.40 3.49 -12.84
N ASP A 274 -12.65 3.03 -12.75
CA ASP A 274 -13.83 3.91 -12.69
C ASP A 274 -13.78 4.84 -11.47
N SER A 275 -13.43 4.32 -10.30
CA SER A 275 -13.30 5.14 -9.10
C SER A 275 -12.19 6.17 -9.20
N TYR A 276 -11.04 5.80 -9.78
CA TYR A 276 -9.93 6.73 -10.03
C TYR A 276 -10.30 7.86 -10.99
N ALA A 277 -11.06 7.57 -12.05
CA ALA A 277 -11.52 8.56 -13.01
C ALA A 277 -12.38 9.67 -12.37
N HIS A 278 -12.98 9.37 -11.22
CA HIS A 278 -13.81 10.30 -10.45
C HIS A 278 -13.09 10.88 -9.21
N ARG A 279 -11.76 10.73 -9.11
CA ARG A 279 -10.98 11.24 -7.97
C ARG A 279 -11.06 12.76 -7.88
N ASP A 280 -11.51 13.24 -6.73
CA ASP A 280 -11.51 14.65 -6.34
C ASP A 280 -10.23 14.97 -5.54
N TRP A 281 -9.25 15.59 -6.20
CA TRP A 281 -7.96 15.90 -5.62
C TRP A 281 -8.03 16.97 -4.49
N GLU A 282 -8.97 17.91 -4.59
CA GLU A 282 -9.17 18.92 -3.53
C GLU A 282 -9.66 18.23 -2.26
N ARG A 283 -10.72 17.45 -2.38
CA ARG A 283 -11.26 16.67 -1.26
C ARG A 283 -10.23 15.69 -0.70
N TYR A 284 -9.44 15.03 -1.56
CA TYR A 284 -8.37 14.12 -1.15
C TYR A 284 -7.35 14.85 -0.27
N THR A 285 -6.94 16.07 -0.68
CA THR A 285 -5.99 16.91 0.07
C THR A 285 -6.61 17.43 1.37
N ASP A 286 -7.85 17.91 1.33
CA ASP A 286 -8.57 18.40 2.51
C ASP A 286 -8.70 17.33 3.60
N GLN A 287 -9.02 16.10 3.22
CA GLN A 287 -9.08 14.99 4.17
C GLN A 287 -7.71 14.69 4.79
N MET A 288 -6.64 14.79 4.02
CA MET A 288 -5.27 14.63 4.53
C MET A 288 -4.94 15.70 5.56
N VAL A 289 -5.20 16.95 5.24
CA VAL A 289 -5.01 18.10 6.14
C VAL A 289 -5.86 17.96 7.40
N ARG A 290 -7.14 17.60 7.27
CA ARG A 290 -8.05 17.39 8.39
C ARG A 290 -7.51 16.34 9.38
N PHE A 291 -7.02 15.20 8.89
CA PHE A 291 -6.44 14.18 9.77
C PHE A 291 -5.11 14.61 10.36
N HIS A 292 -4.31 15.38 9.62
CA HIS A 292 -3.09 15.96 10.17
C HIS A 292 -3.36 16.91 11.34
N LEU A 293 -4.25 17.87 11.16
CA LEU A 293 -4.65 18.82 12.22
C LEU A 293 -5.21 18.09 13.45
N LYS A 294 -6.06 17.09 13.26
CA LYS A 294 -6.59 16.27 14.35
C LYS A 294 -5.48 15.55 15.13
N ASN A 295 -4.48 14.99 14.44
CA ASN A 295 -3.34 14.33 15.08
C ASN A 295 -2.39 15.35 15.73
N ALA A 296 -2.18 16.51 15.12
CA ALA A 296 -1.41 17.61 15.67
C ALA A 296 -1.94 18.04 17.05
N GLU A 297 -3.22 18.34 17.13
CA GLU A 297 -3.91 18.74 18.37
C GLU A 297 -3.92 17.61 19.40
N SER A 298 -4.21 16.39 19.00
CA SER A 298 -4.41 15.25 19.93
C SER A 298 -3.12 14.81 20.63
N TRP A 299 -1.98 14.79 19.91
CA TRP A 299 -0.71 14.27 20.46
C TRP A 299 0.55 14.81 19.78
N GLY A 300 0.45 15.23 18.51
CA GLY A 300 1.62 15.53 17.68
C GLY A 300 2.38 16.75 18.20
N ASN A 301 1.70 17.86 18.53
CA ASN A 301 2.32 19.06 19.03
C ASN A 301 3.07 18.81 20.35
N ALA A 302 2.46 18.04 21.26
CA ALA A 302 3.10 17.67 22.51
C ALA A 302 4.34 16.79 22.31
N LYS A 303 4.30 15.90 21.33
CA LYS A 303 5.42 15.00 21.02
C LYS A 303 6.59 15.70 20.33
N THR A 304 6.31 16.62 19.42
CA THR A 304 7.33 17.28 18.59
C THR A 304 7.83 18.60 19.17
N GLY A 305 7.08 19.21 20.07
CA GLY A 305 7.38 20.52 20.65
C GLY A 305 7.15 21.70 19.70
N VAL A 306 6.50 21.48 18.55
CA VAL A 306 6.16 22.52 17.56
C VAL A 306 4.67 22.47 17.23
N ASP A 307 4.12 23.58 16.73
CA ASP A 307 2.77 23.59 16.18
C ASP A 307 2.79 22.97 14.78
N LEU A 308 2.27 21.76 14.66
CA LEU A 308 2.23 21.03 13.40
C LEU A 308 1.20 21.59 12.42
N ALA A 309 0.28 22.45 12.85
CA ALA A 309 -0.65 23.12 11.95
C ALA A 309 0.09 24.04 10.96
N GLU A 310 1.25 24.57 11.34
CA GLU A 310 2.09 25.38 10.45
C GLU A 310 2.72 24.60 9.31
N GLN A 311 2.78 23.25 9.38
CA GLN A 311 3.25 22.40 8.30
C GLN A 311 2.28 22.34 7.12
N VAL A 312 1.02 22.71 7.34
CA VAL A 312 -0.01 22.72 6.28
C VAL A 312 0.23 23.89 5.32
N ASP A 313 0.31 23.59 4.03
CA ASP A 313 0.34 24.60 2.98
C ASP A 313 -1.10 24.79 2.44
N PRO A 314 -1.77 25.93 2.78
CA PRO A 314 -3.18 26.13 2.45
C PRO A 314 -3.45 26.30 0.95
N ASP A 315 -2.40 26.60 0.17
CA ASP A 315 -2.50 26.82 -1.27
C ASP A 315 -2.03 25.60 -2.08
N PHE A 316 -1.69 24.50 -1.41
CA PHE A 316 -1.21 23.30 -2.07
C PHE A 316 -2.32 22.24 -2.18
N VAL A 317 -2.57 21.80 -3.40
CA VAL A 317 -3.43 20.65 -3.70
C VAL A 317 -2.56 19.57 -4.33
N LEU A 318 -2.57 18.38 -3.73
CA LEU A 318 -1.91 17.21 -4.31
C LEU A 318 -2.64 16.84 -5.61
N ARG A 319 -1.91 16.69 -6.70
CA ARG A 319 -2.45 16.32 -8.01
C ARG A 319 -1.38 15.66 -8.88
N GLU A 320 -1.78 14.99 -9.93
CA GLU A 320 -0.90 14.25 -10.83
C GLU A 320 0.27 15.08 -11.39
N GLY A 321 0.02 16.32 -11.75
CA GLY A 321 1.04 17.25 -12.24
C GLY A 321 1.72 18.10 -11.16
N ALA A 322 1.61 17.74 -9.87
CA ALA A 322 2.33 18.47 -8.82
C ALA A 322 3.84 18.35 -9.06
N GLU A 323 4.50 19.49 -9.34
CA GLU A 323 5.93 19.53 -9.62
C GLU A 323 6.74 19.22 -8.36
N THR A 324 7.65 18.25 -8.48
CA THR A 324 8.83 18.19 -7.64
C THR A 324 9.80 19.21 -8.21
N HIS A 325 10.16 20.26 -7.48
CA HIS A 325 11.24 21.15 -7.91
C HIS A 325 12.53 20.33 -8.06
N GLU A 326 12.87 19.98 -9.28
CA GLU A 326 14.24 19.64 -9.69
C GLU A 326 15.06 20.92 -9.58
N GLY A 327 15.89 21.02 -8.58
CA GLY A 327 16.80 22.18 -8.44
C GLY A 327 17.36 22.37 -7.03
N ALA A 328 17.88 21.30 -6.42
CA ALA A 328 18.90 21.43 -5.39
C ALA A 328 19.81 20.19 -5.48
N GLU A 329 21.06 20.46 -5.77
CA GLU A 329 22.19 19.54 -5.81
C GLU A 329 22.11 18.51 -4.67
N THR A 330 22.31 17.23 -5.01
CA THR A 330 22.58 16.17 -4.02
C THR A 330 23.61 16.70 -3.02
N PRO A 331 23.37 16.57 -1.70
CA PRO A 331 24.41 16.89 -0.74
C PRO A 331 25.61 15.98 -1.04
N GLU A 332 26.75 16.58 -1.35
CA GLU A 332 28.06 15.89 -1.41
C GLU A 332 28.28 15.25 -0.04
N GLY A 333 28.02 13.95 0.07
CA GLY A 333 28.19 13.23 1.35
C GLY A 333 27.74 11.77 1.36
N VAL A 334 27.07 11.28 0.32
CA VAL A 334 26.58 9.88 0.29
C VAL A 334 27.46 8.94 -0.57
N GLU A 335 28.52 9.42 -1.19
CA GLU A 335 29.41 8.61 -2.04
C GLU A 335 30.33 7.62 -1.29
N ALA A 336 30.31 7.52 0.02
CA ALA A 336 31.33 6.77 0.77
C ALA A 336 30.95 5.35 1.24
N LEU A 337 29.87 4.73 0.74
CA LEU A 337 29.47 3.37 1.22
C LEU A 337 29.16 2.33 0.13
N VAL A 338 29.56 2.55 -1.12
CA VAL A 338 29.45 1.48 -2.14
C VAL A 338 30.85 1.15 -2.66
N SER A 339 31.51 0.21 -2.02
CA SER A 339 32.75 -0.40 -2.56
C SER A 339 32.42 -1.26 -3.78
N PRO A 340 33.07 -1.08 -4.92
CA PRO A 340 32.87 -1.94 -6.09
C PRO A 340 33.43 -3.34 -5.84
N ARG A 341 32.66 -4.37 -6.08
CA ARG A 341 33.14 -5.76 -6.11
C ARG A 341 34.10 -5.95 -7.29
N PRO A 342 35.22 -6.67 -7.14
CA PRO A 342 36.12 -6.91 -8.24
C PRO A 342 35.51 -7.87 -9.28
N HIS A 343 35.64 -7.51 -10.55
CA HIS A 343 35.32 -8.35 -11.69
C HIS A 343 36.21 -9.59 -11.72
N PRO A 344 35.71 -10.80 -12.06
CA PRO A 344 36.58 -11.96 -12.29
C PRO A 344 37.30 -11.82 -13.62
N HIS A 345 38.61 -11.98 -13.57
CA HIS A 345 39.51 -12.02 -14.74
C HIS A 345 39.09 -13.14 -15.70
N ARG A 346 38.78 -12.77 -16.94
CA ARG A 346 38.75 -13.71 -18.07
C ARG A 346 40.20 -14.05 -18.44
N THR A 347 40.59 -15.30 -18.25
CA THR A 347 41.76 -15.90 -18.85
C THR A 347 41.54 -16.18 -20.32
N ALA A 348 42.38 -15.62 -21.17
CA ALA A 348 42.41 -15.95 -22.60
C ALA A 348 43.05 -17.32 -22.82
N PRO A 349 42.66 -18.08 -23.84
CA PRO A 349 43.33 -19.33 -24.20
C PRO A 349 44.62 -19.06 -24.95
N GLN A 350 45.69 -19.79 -24.59
CA GLN A 350 46.94 -19.86 -25.34
C GLN A 350 46.81 -20.84 -26.52
N PRO A 351 47.45 -20.58 -27.65
CA PRO A 351 47.48 -21.46 -28.78
C PRO A 351 48.65 -22.49 -28.66
N ALA A 352 48.35 -23.72 -29.11
CA ALA A 352 49.36 -24.67 -29.60
C ALA A 352 48.81 -25.40 -30.79
#